data_ecdacaeb267fb2a7224d889c951f32a0
#
_entry.id   ecdacaeb267fb2a7224d889c951f32a0
#
_cell.length_a   1.000
_cell.length_b   1.000
_cell.length_c   1.000
_cell.angle_alpha   90.00
_cell.angle_beta   90.00
_cell.angle_gamma   90.00
#
_symmetry.space_group_name_H-M   'P 1'
#
loop_
_entity.id
_entity.type
_entity.pdbx_description
1 polymer ?
#
loop_
_entity_poly.entity_id
_entity_poly.type
_entity_poly.pdbx_seq_one_letter_code
_entity_poly.pdbx_strand_id
1 'polypeptide(L)'
;KKRNNIGIICGTAAAAIIIVVGGGYFIGRAYYSNRFLSGTTVNGIDVGGRTFEQACDLLGVNDMPYELTVKTIDGTPVVFKTADFDYRLSGKDELQKIYDSVNRKTWFSGFIQNSTYSFNEDITFDVEKLQKLVEKANWGDVETADAKLGLNEDKTAYVITPEVQGNKITDMKKLEAYVTQSVASGELSVELDKDTGCYSLPKVKSADLEDDCKKRNDVFQLSVTYDFDYTTETLTGEELMKIIKLKDDGSYTVDRKKAMEYVEKLAKKYDTYNTKRKFHATLQGDIIVPTSSDAKYGWWIDQEKTCDDLVDMLEKGESVDKVDPIYYSTGYFDFTGVESARSKDDDIGDTYIEIDLTDQHLWYYEKGKKKLDTYIVSGQTTSEARTTLPGVYKLWSKETNKRMKDTNADGDEWDTKCNFWNNVSLCGIGLHDSTWRGGYFGGEIYKYNGSHGCINMSYDDAKYVYDNVPYGTPVVMYYKSADK
;
A
#
# COMPACT_ATOMS: atom_id res chain seq x y z
N LYS A 1 10.28 -18.64 53.39
CA LYS A 1 9.81 -17.50 54.23
C LYS A 1 9.46 -16.27 53.38
N LYS A 2 8.45 -16.36 52.50
CA LYS A 2 7.93 -15.18 51.77
C LYS A 2 6.43 -15.32 51.37
N ARG A 3 5.66 -16.08 52.16
CA ARG A 3 4.25 -16.41 51.79
C ARG A 3 3.18 -15.92 52.77
N ASN A 4 3.55 -15.32 53.91
CA ASN A 4 2.58 -14.92 54.95
C ASN A 4 2.23 -13.43 55.01
N ASN A 5 2.89 -12.55 54.21
CA ASN A 5 2.62 -11.10 54.32
C ASN A 5 1.48 -10.61 53.37
N ILE A 6 1.13 -11.37 52.34
CA ILE A 6 0.06 -10.98 51.39
C ILE A 6 -1.34 -11.16 52.04
N GLY A 7 -1.51 -12.19 52.84
CA GLY A 7 -2.81 -12.43 53.52
C GLY A 7 -3.15 -11.38 54.58
N ILE A 8 -2.17 -10.82 55.26
CA ILE A 8 -2.38 -9.80 56.30
C ILE A 8 -2.68 -8.44 55.68
N ILE A 9 -2.00 -8.12 54.59
CA ILE A 9 -2.24 -6.85 53.84
C ILE A 9 -3.63 -6.83 53.19
N CYS A 10 -4.09 -7.94 52.62
CA CYS A 10 -5.45 -8.06 52.06
C CYS A 10 -6.54 -8.03 53.18
N GLY A 11 -6.28 -8.59 54.35
CA GLY A 11 -7.23 -8.59 55.47
C GLY A 11 -7.38 -7.20 56.11
N THR A 12 -6.31 -6.45 56.25
CA THR A 12 -6.33 -5.07 56.79
C THR A 12 -6.94 -4.07 55.79
N ALA A 13 -6.70 -4.25 54.50
CA ALA A 13 -7.33 -3.44 53.47
C ALA A 13 -8.85 -3.70 53.42
N ALA A 14 -9.29 -4.96 53.51
CA ALA A 14 -10.71 -5.30 53.55
C ALA A 14 -11.41 -4.75 54.80
N ALA A 15 -10.79 -4.82 55.95
CA ALA A 15 -11.33 -4.28 57.21
C ALA A 15 -11.42 -2.72 57.14
N ALA A 16 -10.41 -2.06 56.60
CA ALA A 16 -10.44 -0.60 56.43
C ALA A 16 -11.54 -0.15 55.44
N ILE A 17 -11.75 -0.90 54.37
CA ILE A 17 -12.83 -0.64 53.39
C ILE A 17 -14.22 -0.83 54.08
N ILE A 18 -14.42 -1.85 54.89
CA ILE A 18 -15.69 -2.09 55.61
C ILE A 18 -15.96 -0.96 56.63
N ILE A 19 -14.95 -0.45 57.31
CA ILE A 19 -15.11 0.65 58.29
C ILE A 19 -15.45 1.97 57.56
N VAL A 20 -14.76 2.25 56.43
CA VAL A 20 -15.03 3.48 55.61
C VAL A 20 -16.40 3.40 54.96
N VAL A 21 -16.79 2.26 54.40
CA VAL A 21 -18.09 2.10 53.75
C VAL A 21 -19.22 2.07 54.82
N GLY A 22 -19.01 1.39 55.95
CA GLY A 22 -20.00 1.38 57.06
C GLY A 22 -20.18 2.77 57.67
N GLY A 23 -19.05 3.46 58.00
CA GLY A 23 -19.10 4.83 58.54
C GLY A 23 -19.76 5.80 57.55
N GLY A 24 -19.42 5.74 56.27
CA GLY A 24 -20.02 6.52 55.20
C GLY A 24 -21.53 6.26 55.08
N TYR A 25 -21.97 5.00 55.24
CA TYR A 25 -23.40 4.67 55.21
C TYR A 25 -24.18 5.35 56.37
N PHE A 26 -23.69 5.33 57.60
CA PHE A 26 -24.40 5.96 58.71
C PHE A 26 -24.40 7.50 58.64
N ILE A 27 -23.30 8.11 58.18
CA ILE A 27 -23.23 9.56 57.97
C ILE A 27 -24.25 9.99 56.89
N GLY A 28 -24.23 9.27 55.76
CA GLY A 28 -25.18 9.55 54.68
C GLY A 28 -26.63 9.31 55.12
N ARG A 29 -26.93 8.28 55.89
CA ARG A 29 -28.25 8.07 56.43
C ARG A 29 -28.73 9.22 57.37
N ALA A 30 -27.84 9.75 58.18
CA ALA A 30 -28.15 10.89 59.04
C ALA A 30 -28.37 12.14 58.19
N TYR A 31 -27.54 12.39 57.18
CA TYR A 31 -27.65 13.54 56.27
C TYR A 31 -28.96 13.51 55.49
N TYR A 32 -29.35 12.35 54.95
CA TYR A 32 -30.54 12.21 54.12
C TYR A 32 -31.82 11.91 54.93
N SER A 33 -31.79 11.95 56.27
CA SER A 33 -32.95 11.65 57.13
C SER A 33 -34.14 12.60 56.91
N ASN A 34 -33.84 13.86 56.57
CA ASN A 34 -34.83 14.92 56.33
C ASN A 34 -34.58 15.64 55.00
N ARG A 35 -34.01 14.93 54.02
CA ARG A 35 -33.67 15.48 52.69
C ARG A 35 -34.13 14.57 51.59
N PHE A 36 -34.27 15.12 50.39
CA PHE A 36 -34.35 14.34 49.16
C PHE A 36 -33.01 13.60 48.89
N LEU A 37 -33.07 12.43 48.27
CA LEU A 37 -31.84 11.70 47.89
C LEU A 37 -31.09 12.41 46.78
N SER A 38 -29.77 12.20 46.71
CA SER A 38 -28.98 12.69 45.60
C SER A 38 -29.53 12.19 44.26
N GLY A 39 -29.48 12.97 43.20
CA GLY A 39 -30.02 12.62 41.88
C GLY A 39 -31.57 12.58 41.85
N THR A 40 -32.24 13.13 42.87
CA THR A 40 -33.70 13.32 42.85
C THR A 40 -34.00 14.62 42.12
N THR A 41 -34.79 14.50 41.07
CA THR A 41 -35.37 15.67 40.38
C THR A 41 -36.88 15.67 40.55
N VAL A 42 -37.44 16.81 40.79
CA VAL A 42 -38.90 17.02 40.84
C VAL A 42 -39.21 18.12 39.81
N ASN A 43 -40.08 17.80 38.86
CA ASN A 43 -40.40 18.70 37.74
C ASN A 43 -39.11 19.14 37.01
N GLY A 44 -38.10 18.24 36.91
CA GLY A 44 -36.81 18.47 36.28
C GLY A 44 -35.79 19.31 37.07
N ILE A 45 -36.18 19.87 38.25
CA ILE A 45 -35.25 20.56 39.15
C ILE A 45 -34.53 19.53 40.05
N ASP A 46 -33.25 19.66 40.18
CA ASP A 46 -32.48 18.86 41.14
C ASP A 46 -32.77 19.32 42.58
N VAL A 47 -33.50 18.51 43.29
CA VAL A 47 -33.80 18.65 44.72
C VAL A 47 -32.93 17.75 45.58
N GLY A 48 -31.99 17.05 44.98
CA GLY A 48 -31.08 16.12 45.67
C GLY A 48 -30.32 16.80 46.82
N GLY A 49 -30.36 16.19 47.99
CA GLY A 49 -29.73 16.72 49.21
C GLY A 49 -30.46 17.93 49.82
N ARG A 50 -31.58 18.38 49.30
CA ARG A 50 -32.41 19.51 49.85
C ARG A 50 -33.36 19.03 50.92
N THR A 51 -33.68 19.89 51.87
CA THR A 51 -34.81 19.70 52.78
C THR A 51 -36.11 20.00 52.04
N PHE A 52 -37.29 19.65 52.62
CA PHE A 52 -38.59 19.96 52.04
C PHE A 52 -38.75 21.47 51.76
N GLU A 53 -38.44 22.32 52.71
CA GLU A 53 -38.53 23.77 52.57
C GLU A 53 -37.60 24.30 51.46
N GLN A 54 -36.33 23.82 51.41
CA GLN A 54 -35.42 24.19 50.35
C GLN A 54 -35.89 23.73 48.97
N ALA A 55 -36.57 22.58 48.89
CA ALA A 55 -37.16 22.10 47.65
C ALA A 55 -38.39 22.92 47.26
N CYS A 56 -39.23 23.34 48.24
CA CYS A 56 -40.35 24.26 47.98
C CYS A 56 -39.87 25.59 47.41
N ASP A 57 -38.82 26.18 47.98
CA ASP A 57 -38.19 27.43 47.48
C ASP A 57 -37.63 27.23 46.09
N LEU A 58 -36.91 26.12 45.87
CA LEU A 58 -36.26 25.81 44.59
C LEU A 58 -37.27 25.55 43.46
N LEU A 59 -38.38 24.88 43.79
CA LEU A 59 -39.44 24.54 42.83
C LEU A 59 -40.42 25.66 42.57
N GLY A 60 -40.34 26.79 43.34
CA GLY A 60 -41.21 27.91 43.16
C GLY A 60 -42.67 27.61 43.55
N VAL A 61 -42.91 26.63 44.43
CA VAL A 61 -44.26 26.26 44.87
C VAL A 61 -44.93 27.38 45.66
N ASN A 62 -44.12 28.44 45.96
CA ASN A 62 -44.57 29.68 46.64
C ASN A 62 -44.16 30.93 45.82
N ASP A 63 -44.40 30.98 44.49
CA ASP A 63 -44.19 32.12 43.60
C ASP A 63 -42.82 32.21 42.90
N MET A 64 -42.04 31.10 42.76
CA MET A 64 -40.84 31.17 41.95
C MET A 64 -41.10 30.81 40.47
N PRO A 65 -40.35 31.41 39.52
CA PRO A 65 -40.54 31.17 38.11
C PRO A 65 -40.08 29.72 37.70
N TYR A 66 -40.95 29.04 36.99
CA TYR A 66 -40.60 27.76 36.33
C TYR A 66 -39.71 28.02 35.11
N GLU A 67 -38.67 27.22 34.91
CA GLU A 67 -37.87 27.21 33.71
C GLU A 67 -37.67 25.79 33.24
N LEU A 68 -38.00 25.51 31.97
CA LEU A 68 -37.68 24.24 31.32
C LEU A 68 -36.36 24.37 30.58
N THR A 69 -35.38 23.56 30.94
CA THR A 69 -34.15 23.41 30.20
C THR A 69 -34.24 22.17 29.32
N VAL A 70 -34.16 22.35 28.00
CA VAL A 70 -34.09 21.26 27.02
C VAL A 70 -32.64 21.17 26.52
N LYS A 71 -31.97 20.11 26.85
CA LYS A 71 -30.60 19.85 26.34
C LYS A 71 -30.66 19.17 24.99
N THR A 72 -30.01 19.73 24.00
CA THR A 72 -29.86 19.12 22.68
C THR A 72 -28.98 17.88 22.74
N ILE A 73 -28.92 17.11 21.66
CA ILE A 73 -28.12 15.87 21.58
C ILE A 73 -26.63 16.11 21.84
N ASP A 74 -26.12 17.32 21.62
CA ASP A 74 -24.74 17.72 21.92
C ASP A 74 -24.60 18.37 23.32
N GLY A 75 -25.68 18.39 24.10
CA GLY A 75 -25.69 18.93 25.45
C GLY A 75 -25.89 20.43 25.52
N THR A 76 -26.12 21.13 24.41
CA THR A 76 -26.39 22.58 24.40
C THR A 76 -27.77 22.84 25.04
N PRO A 77 -27.89 23.71 26.05
CA PRO A 77 -29.16 23.98 26.71
C PRO A 77 -29.99 25.00 25.93
N VAL A 78 -31.25 24.72 25.75
CA VAL A 78 -32.29 25.66 25.31
C VAL A 78 -33.28 25.85 26.46
N VAL A 79 -33.47 27.11 26.87
CA VAL A 79 -34.24 27.43 28.11
C VAL A 79 -35.52 28.16 27.76
N PHE A 80 -36.64 27.68 28.32
CA PHE A 80 -37.98 28.28 28.21
C PHE A 80 -38.42 28.78 29.59
N LYS A 81 -38.76 30.07 29.70
CA LYS A 81 -39.09 30.70 30.98
C LYS A 81 -40.60 30.88 31.13
N THR A 82 -41.10 30.70 32.34
CA THR A 82 -42.53 30.86 32.69
C THR A 82 -43.18 32.10 32.13
N ALA A 83 -42.49 33.24 32.16
CA ALA A 83 -43.04 34.52 31.68
C ALA A 83 -43.30 34.53 30.17
N ASP A 84 -42.64 33.66 29.38
CA ASP A 84 -42.70 33.68 27.93
C ASP A 84 -43.92 32.90 27.38
N PHE A 85 -44.50 31.99 28.20
CA PHE A 85 -45.63 31.15 27.80
C PHE A 85 -46.73 30.99 28.90
N ASP A 86 -46.79 31.96 29.85
CA ASP A 86 -47.82 32.07 30.88
C ASP A 86 -47.99 30.83 31.79
N TYR A 87 -46.86 30.15 32.07
CA TYR A 87 -46.86 28.95 32.92
C TYR A 87 -47.18 29.28 34.36
N ARG A 88 -48.04 28.46 34.99
CA ARG A 88 -48.42 28.57 36.40
C ARG A 88 -48.38 27.19 37.04
N LEU A 89 -47.72 27.10 38.20
CA LEU A 89 -47.64 25.91 39.02
C LEU A 89 -48.10 26.18 40.42
N SER A 90 -49.07 25.35 40.94
CA SER A 90 -49.32 25.22 42.34
C SER A 90 -49.25 23.78 42.77
N GLY A 91 -48.62 23.44 43.88
CA GLY A 91 -48.40 22.02 44.14
C GLY A 91 -47.64 21.66 45.43
N LYS A 92 -47.66 22.53 46.45
CA LYS A 92 -47.01 22.26 47.73
C LYS A 92 -47.45 20.94 48.37
N ASP A 93 -48.73 20.59 48.26
CA ASP A 93 -49.26 19.34 48.81
C ASP A 93 -48.78 18.13 48.02
N GLU A 94 -48.64 18.27 46.71
CA GLU A 94 -48.06 17.18 45.87
C GLU A 94 -46.57 16.97 46.14
N LEU A 95 -45.81 18.05 46.31
CA LEU A 95 -44.40 17.94 46.71
C LEU A 95 -44.25 17.24 48.07
N GLN A 96 -45.18 17.53 49.02
CA GLN A 96 -45.21 16.86 50.33
C GLN A 96 -45.41 15.36 50.16
N LYS A 97 -46.32 14.92 49.31
CA LYS A 97 -46.57 13.50 49.04
C LYS A 97 -45.30 12.84 48.45
N ILE A 98 -44.65 13.50 47.52
CA ILE A 98 -43.39 13.02 46.94
C ILE A 98 -42.31 12.91 48.04
N TYR A 99 -42.14 13.95 48.84
CA TYR A 99 -41.16 13.98 49.94
C TYR A 99 -41.37 12.84 50.92
N ASP A 100 -42.60 12.52 51.26
CA ASP A 100 -42.95 11.44 52.20
C ASP A 100 -42.74 10.05 51.57
N SER A 101 -42.86 9.92 50.27
CA SER A 101 -42.64 8.69 49.53
C SER A 101 -41.17 8.25 49.42
N VAL A 102 -40.21 9.15 49.60
CA VAL A 102 -38.78 8.88 49.42
C VAL A 102 -38.25 7.90 50.47
N ASN A 103 -37.74 6.75 50.03
CA ASN A 103 -37.10 5.77 50.91
C ASN A 103 -35.70 6.18 51.33
N ARG A 104 -35.56 6.92 52.39
CA ARG A 104 -34.29 7.47 52.90
C ARG A 104 -33.34 6.40 53.48
N LYS A 105 -33.81 5.15 53.65
CA LYS A 105 -32.96 4.04 54.12
C LYS A 105 -31.96 3.59 53.03
N THR A 106 -32.30 3.80 51.78
CA THR A 106 -31.44 3.43 50.62
C THR A 106 -30.81 4.69 49.98
N TRP A 107 -30.38 5.65 50.80
CA TRP A 107 -29.85 6.95 50.37
C TRP A 107 -28.76 6.89 49.29
N PHE A 108 -27.93 5.85 49.30
CA PHE A 108 -26.84 5.62 48.35
C PHE A 108 -27.35 5.34 46.92
N SER A 109 -28.58 4.88 46.76
CA SER A 109 -29.17 4.63 45.42
C SER A 109 -29.27 5.91 44.60
N GLY A 110 -29.42 7.05 45.25
CA GLY A 110 -29.48 8.34 44.58
C GLY A 110 -28.18 8.79 43.89
N PHE A 111 -27.02 8.11 44.15
CA PHE A 111 -25.76 8.35 43.44
C PHE A 111 -25.56 7.41 42.24
N ILE A 112 -26.40 6.39 42.12
CA ILE A 112 -26.31 5.35 41.10
C ILE A 112 -27.48 5.44 40.14
N GLN A 113 -28.63 5.88 40.67
CA GLN A 113 -29.87 5.90 39.94
C GLN A 113 -30.61 7.20 40.22
N ASN A 114 -30.88 7.98 39.20
CA ASN A 114 -31.68 9.21 39.31
C ASN A 114 -33.14 8.87 39.55
N SER A 115 -33.79 9.59 40.46
CA SER A 115 -35.21 9.50 40.69
C SER A 115 -35.88 10.79 40.21
N THR A 116 -36.71 10.67 39.19
CA THR A 116 -37.46 11.80 38.64
C THR A 116 -38.91 11.70 39.05
N TYR A 117 -39.43 12.74 39.65
CA TYR A 117 -40.84 12.90 40.02
C TYR A 117 -41.40 14.09 39.27
N SER A 118 -42.68 14.02 38.96
CA SER A 118 -43.44 15.11 38.38
C SER A 118 -44.85 15.10 38.96
N PHE A 119 -45.45 16.28 39.08
CA PHE A 119 -46.87 16.44 39.46
C PHE A 119 -47.50 17.48 38.55
N ASN A 120 -48.76 17.23 38.18
CA ASN A 120 -49.44 17.96 37.11
C ASN A 120 -50.65 18.75 37.60
N GLU A 121 -50.97 18.75 38.90
CA GLU A 121 -52.31 19.07 39.32
C GLU A 121 -52.72 20.52 39.08
N ASP A 122 -51.80 21.45 38.87
CA ASP A 122 -52.23 22.85 38.62
C ASP A 122 -51.31 23.52 37.59
N ILE A 123 -50.83 22.76 36.59
CA ILE A 123 -50.05 23.29 35.50
C ILE A 123 -50.97 23.84 34.40
N THR A 124 -50.91 25.15 34.18
CA THR A 124 -51.52 25.81 33.04
C THR A 124 -50.55 26.65 32.31
N PHE A 125 -50.54 26.64 30.97
CA PHE A 125 -49.68 27.43 30.13
C PHE A 125 -50.28 27.66 28.74
N ASP A 126 -49.80 28.68 28.03
CA ASP A 126 -50.19 28.97 26.65
C ASP A 126 -49.39 28.12 25.66
N VAL A 127 -50.04 27.08 25.13
CA VAL A 127 -49.43 26.11 24.21
C VAL A 127 -48.97 26.77 22.90
N GLU A 128 -49.74 27.72 22.36
CA GLU A 128 -49.38 28.37 21.10
C GLU A 128 -48.14 29.27 21.26
N LYS A 129 -48.02 29.97 22.39
CA LYS A 129 -46.83 30.74 22.71
C LYS A 129 -45.61 29.84 22.86
N LEU A 130 -45.72 28.71 23.57
CA LEU A 130 -44.65 27.76 23.75
C LEU A 130 -44.16 27.20 22.39
N GLN A 131 -45.10 26.77 21.53
CA GLN A 131 -44.73 26.23 20.20
C GLN A 131 -44.00 27.27 19.37
N LYS A 132 -44.42 28.51 19.34
CA LYS A 132 -43.72 29.61 18.64
C LYS A 132 -42.32 29.86 19.20
N LEU A 133 -42.09 29.66 20.49
CA LEU A 133 -40.77 29.74 21.11
C LEU A 133 -39.88 28.57 20.67
N VAL A 134 -40.42 27.35 20.62
CA VAL A 134 -39.74 26.15 20.15
C VAL A 134 -39.29 26.31 18.69
N GLU A 135 -40.21 26.79 17.81
CA GLU A 135 -39.86 27.03 16.39
C GLU A 135 -38.73 28.05 16.19
N LYS A 136 -38.66 29.07 17.06
CA LYS A 136 -37.67 30.16 16.97
C LYS A 136 -36.35 29.88 17.65
N ALA A 137 -36.31 28.89 18.52
CA ALA A 137 -35.12 28.58 19.29
C ALA A 137 -34.00 28.03 18.40
N ASN A 138 -32.78 28.25 18.80
CA ASN A 138 -31.62 27.70 18.11
C ASN A 138 -31.34 26.28 18.62
N TRP A 139 -31.64 25.29 17.79
CA TRP A 139 -31.48 23.86 18.10
C TRP A 139 -30.18 23.26 17.53
N GLY A 140 -29.43 24.06 16.77
CA GLY A 140 -28.25 23.63 16.03
C GLY A 140 -28.48 23.49 14.52
N ASP A 141 -27.39 23.49 13.77
CA ASP A 141 -27.38 23.50 12.30
C ASP A 141 -26.50 22.42 11.68
N VAL A 142 -25.85 21.63 12.52
CA VAL A 142 -24.97 20.54 12.06
C VAL A 142 -25.81 19.40 11.52
N GLU A 143 -25.63 19.09 10.23
CA GLU A 143 -26.31 17.97 9.60
C GLU A 143 -25.67 16.64 9.98
N THR A 144 -26.49 15.61 10.08
CA THR A 144 -26.03 14.24 10.26
C THR A 144 -25.39 13.74 8.97
N ALA A 145 -24.26 13.10 9.08
CA ALA A 145 -23.56 12.47 7.95
C ALA A 145 -23.14 11.04 8.29
N ASP A 146 -23.24 10.17 7.29
CA ASP A 146 -22.76 8.79 7.38
C ASP A 146 -21.22 8.75 7.29
N ALA A 147 -20.62 7.75 7.92
CA ALA A 147 -19.21 7.44 7.73
C ALA A 147 -18.93 7.11 6.25
N LYS A 148 -17.75 7.43 5.78
CA LYS A 148 -17.32 7.21 4.40
C LYS A 148 -15.93 6.59 4.35
N LEU A 149 -15.76 5.64 3.45
CA LEU A 149 -14.46 5.05 3.13
C LEU A 149 -13.89 5.70 1.86
N GLY A 150 -12.65 6.13 1.90
CA GLY A 150 -11.96 6.74 0.76
C GLY A 150 -10.45 6.69 0.92
N LEU A 151 -9.70 7.10 -0.12
CA LEU A 151 -8.27 7.29 -0.02
C LEU A 151 -7.96 8.58 0.77
N ASN A 152 -6.86 8.56 1.53
CA ASN A 152 -6.31 9.76 2.16
C ASN A 152 -5.82 10.77 1.09
N GLU A 153 -5.48 12.00 1.51
CA GLU A 153 -5.05 13.08 0.59
C GLU A 153 -3.84 12.68 -0.25
N ASP A 154 -2.88 11.97 0.33
CA ASP A 154 -1.66 11.50 -0.34
C ASP A 154 -1.88 10.23 -1.18
N LYS A 155 -3.09 9.67 -1.17
CA LYS A 155 -3.47 8.43 -1.86
C LYS A 155 -2.58 7.23 -1.51
N THR A 156 -2.14 7.15 -0.27
CA THR A 156 -1.26 6.10 0.24
C THR A 156 -1.97 5.05 1.08
N ALA A 157 -3.22 5.30 1.48
CA ALA A 157 -4.03 4.38 2.27
C ALA A 157 -5.52 4.69 2.17
N TYR A 158 -6.36 3.69 2.36
CA TYR A 158 -7.78 3.88 2.62
C TYR A 158 -7.99 4.33 4.07
N VAL A 159 -8.83 5.33 4.25
CA VAL A 159 -9.18 5.88 5.56
C VAL A 159 -10.70 6.03 5.68
N ILE A 160 -11.18 5.95 6.91
CA ILE A 160 -12.59 6.16 7.24
C ILE A 160 -12.73 7.62 7.68
N THR A 161 -13.54 8.40 6.98
CA THR A 161 -14.06 9.65 7.49
C THR A 161 -15.20 9.31 8.43
N PRO A 162 -15.10 9.62 9.74
CA PRO A 162 -16.11 9.24 10.71
C PRO A 162 -17.49 9.83 10.40
N GLU A 163 -18.50 9.14 10.88
CA GLU A 163 -19.86 9.67 10.91
C GLU A 163 -19.95 10.92 11.79
N VAL A 164 -20.90 11.77 11.47
CA VAL A 164 -21.23 12.95 12.26
C VAL A 164 -22.66 12.80 12.77
N GLN A 165 -22.82 12.74 14.09
CA GLN A 165 -24.12 12.93 14.70
C GLN A 165 -24.46 14.43 14.67
N GLY A 166 -25.34 14.82 13.78
CA GLY A 166 -25.82 16.20 13.69
C GLY A 166 -26.73 16.59 14.85
N ASN A 167 -26.77 17.89 15.11
CA ASN A 167 -27.68 18.50 16.10
C ASN A 167 -28.83 19.25 15.45
N LYS A 168 -28.96 19.24 14.12
CA LYS A 168 -30.05 19.85 13.38
C LYS A 168 -31.32 19.03 13.57
N ILE A 169 -32.40 19.71 14.02
CA ILE A 169 -33.72 19.09 14.14
C ILE A 169 -34.26 18.73 12.74
N THR A 170 -34.66 17.49 12.57
CA THR A 170 -35.29 16.99 11.34
C THR A 170 -36.80 16.80 11.42
N ASP A 171 -37.34 16.73 12.65
CA ASP A 171 -38.79 16.62 12.90
C ASP A 171 -39.19 17.63 13.95
N MET A 172 -39.54 18.86 13.50
CA MET A 172 -39.97 19.96 14.36
C MET A 172 -41.29 19.62 15.08
N LYS A 173 -42.19 18.87 14.44
CA LYS A 173 -43.49 18.51 15.08
C LYS A 173 -43.30 17.57 16.26
N LYS A 174 -42.37 16.63 16.17
CA LYS A 174 -42.04 15.78 17.31
C LYS A 174 -41.40 16.59 18.43
N LEU A 175 -40.50 17.52 18.09
CA LEU A 175 -39.89 18.39 19.07
C LEU A 175 -40.94 19.24 19.81
N GLU A 176 -41.82 19.89 19.09
CA GLU A 176 -42.93 20.66 19.67
C GLU A 176 -43.80 19.81 20.63
N ALA A 177 -44.19 18.61 20.19
CA ALA A 177 -44.93 17.68 21.00
C ALA A 177 -44.16 17.25 22.26
N TYR A 178 -42.87 16.95 22.12
CA TYR A 178 -42.01 16.56 23.23
C TYR A 178 -41.87 17.67 24.27
N VAL A 179 -41.55 18.89 23.83
CA VAL A 179 -41.41 20.05 24.72
C VAL A 179 -42.75 20.39 25.39
N THR A 180 -43.84 20.36 24.64
CA THR A 180 -45.19 20.60 25.20
C THR A 180 -45.55 19.58 26.28
N GLN A 181 -45.25 18.30 26.02
CA GLN A 181 -45.48 17.23 27.00
C GLN A 181 -44.62 17.42 28.25
N SER A 182 -43.34 17.77 28.08
CA SER A 182 -42.42 18.01 29.20
C SER A 182 -42.91 19.17 30.10
N VAL A 183 -43.37 20.26 29.49
CA VAL A 183 -44.00 21.38 30.26
C VAL A 183 -45.27 20.93 30.96
N ALA A 184 -46.15 20.17 30.27
CA ALA A 184 -47.38 19.65 30.86
C ALA A 184 -47.15 18.67 32.03
N SER A 185 -46.03 17.95 31.97
CA SER A 185 -45.58 17.06 33.07
C SER A 185 -44.82 17.80 34.18
N GLY A 186 -44.57 19.09 34.03
CA GLY A 186 -43.85 19.90 34.99
C GLY A 186 -42.36 19.56 35.11
N GLU A 187 -41.76 19.00 34.09
CA GLU A 187 -40.31 18.69 34.06
C GLU A 187 -39.52 19.99 33.96
N LEU A 188 -38.38 20.07 34.63
CA LEU A 188 -37.49 21.25 34.58
C LEU A 188 -36.28 21.07 33.70
N SER A 189 -35.92 19.83 33.41
CA SER A 189 -34.81 19.51 32.48
C SER A 189 -35.14 18.23 31.74
N VAL A 190 -35.00 18.28 30.44
CA VAL A 190 -35.17 17.12 29.55
C VAL A 190 -34.00 17.08 28.56
N GLU A 191 -33.71 15.89 28.05
CA GLU A 191 -32.67 15.68 27.07
C GLU A 191 -33.28 15.22 25.75
N LEU A 192 -32.91 15.88 24.66
CA LEU A 192 -33.22 15.43 23.32
C LEU A 192 -32.15 14.46 22.88
N ASP A 193 -32.37 13.21 23.18
CA ASP A 193 -31.48 12.12 22.76
C ASP A 193 -31.88 11.52 21.39
N LYS A 194 -31.19 10.48 20.99
CA LYS A 194 -31.46 9.75 19.75
C LYS A 194 -32.85 9.09 19.71
N ASP A 195 -33.42 8.77 20.88
CA ASP A 195 -34.68 8.02 20.99
C ASP A 195 -35.91 8.93 20.90
N THR A 196 -35.74 10.24 21.05
CA THR A 196 -36.83 11.24 20.87
C THR A 196 -37.31 11.29 19.41
N GLY A 197 -36.49 10.87 18.46
CA GLY A 197 -36.79 10.89 17.03
C GLY A 197 -36.87 12.30 16.42
N CYS A 198 -36.33 13.30 17.11
CA CYS A 198 -36.20 14.67 16.61
C CYS A 198 -35.04 14.88 15.68
N TYR A 199 -34.04 13.99 15.72
CA TYR A 199 -32.84 14.03 14.93
C TYR A 199 -32.77 12.90 13.91
N SER A 200 -32.06 13.12 12.81
CA SER A 200 -31.56 12.03 11.96
C SER A 200 -30.37 11.35 12.64
N LEU A 201 -30.26 10.05 12.46
CA LEU A 201 -29.11 9.29 12.95
C LEU A 201 -28.23 8.82 11.76
N PRO A 202 -26.91 8.73 11.91
CA PRO A 202 -26.06 8.13 10.90
C PRO A 202 -26.51 6.68 10.63
N LYS A 203 -26.64 6.33 9.34
CA LYS A 203 -27.01 4.98 8.89
C LYS A 203 -25.80 4.07 8.75
N VAL A 204 -24.65 4.65 8.41
CA VAL A 204 -23.38 3.97 8.29
C VAL A 204 -22.43 4.55 9.35
N LYS A 205 -21.86 3.69 10.17
CA LYS A 205 -20.91 4.06 11.21
C LYS A 205 -19.50 3.66 10.82
N SER A 206 -18.50 4.26 11.44
CA SER A 206 -17.10 3.94 11.26
C SER A 206 -16.83 2.44 11.50
N ALA A 207 -17.43 1.87 12.54
CA ALA A 207 -17.30 0.44 12.85
C ALA A 207 -17.83 -0.49 11.74
N ASP A 208 -18.82 -0.04 10.96
CA ASP A 208 -19.36 -0.82 9.85
C ASP A 208 -18.39 -0.90 8.65
N LEU A 209 -17.43 0.00 8.60
CA LEU A 209 -16.45 0.14 7.50
C LEU A 209 -15.04 -0.37 7.86
N GLU A 210 -14.78 -0.72 9.12
CA GLU A 210 -13.44 -1.09 9.58
C GLU A 210 -12.88 -2.32 8.85
N ASP A 211 -13.68 -3.36 8.69
CA ASP A 211 -13.28 -4.58 8.01
C ASP A 211 -12.99 -4.35 6.51
N ASP A 212 -13.82 -3.55 5.83
CA ASP A 212 -13.61 -3.20 4.43
C ASP A 212 -12.38 -2.30 4.27
N CYS A 213 -12.21 -1.32 5.16
CA CYS A 213 -11.03 -0.46 5.19
C CYS A 213 -9.75 -1.28 5.36
N LYS A 214 -9.74 -2.22 6.30
CA LYS A 214 -8.61 -3.11 6.53
C LYS A 214 -8.30 -3.95 5.30
N LYS A 215 -9.28 -4.66 4.74
CA LYS A 215 -9.12 -5.48 3.53
C LYS A 215 -8.54 -4.68 2.35
N ARG A 216 -9.05 -3.46 2.13
CA ARG A 216 -8.54 -2.59 1.07
C ARG A 216 -7.12 -2.14 1.33
N ASN A 217 -6.78 -1.84 2.58
CA ASN A 217 -5.42 -1.48 2.95
C ASN A 217 -4.47 -2.68 2.86
N ASP A 218 -4.89 -3.88 3.23
CA ASP A 218 -4.09 -5.10 3.06
C ASP A 218 -3.71 -5.29 1.58
N VAL A 219 -4.66 -5.10 0.65
CA VAL A 219 -4.39 -5.14 -0.79
C VAL A 219 -3.52 -3.97 -1.24
N PHE A 220 -3.76 -2.77 -0.74
CA PHE A 220 -3.01 -1.57 -1.12
C PHE A 220 -1.54 -1.61 -0.66
N GLN A 221 -1.26 -2.36 0.39
CA GLN A 221 0.10 -2.58 0.94
C GLN A 221 0.85 -3.72 0.24
N LEU A 222 0.21 -4.47 -0.67
CA LEU A 222 0.91 -5.47 -1.45
C LEU A 222 2.03 -4.82 -2.26
N SER A 223 3.12 -5.54 -2.39
CA SER A 223 4.26 -5.11 -3.18
C SER A 223 4.98 -6.29 -3.82
N VAL A 224 5.47 -6.09 -5.03
CA VAL A 224 6.35 -7.03 -5.72
C VAL A 224 7.60 -6.28 -6.14
N THR A 225 8.75 -6.68 -5.58
CA THR A 225 10.04 -6.06 -5.90
C THR A 225 10.84 -6.94 -6.86
N TYR A 226 10.99 -6.47 -8.09
CA TYR A 226 11.86 -7.10 -9.09
C TYR A 226 13.33 -6.71 -8.87
N ASP A 227 14.20 -7.70 -8.93
CA ASP A 227 15.65 -7.53 -8.83
C ASP A 227 16.32 -7.64 -10.23
N PHE A 228 17.12 -6.64 -10.55
CA PHE A 228 17.90 -6.57 -11.80
C PHE A 228 19.42 -6.63 -11.54
N ASP A 229 19.86 -7.19 -10.42
CA ASP A 229 21.23 -7.20 -9.87
C ASP A 229 21.74 -5.85 -9.40
N TYR A 230 21.79 -4.86 -10.29
CA TYR A 230 22.34 -3.52 -10.01
C TYR A 230 21.29 -2.54 -9.49
N THR A 231 20.02 -2.90 -9.58
CA THR A 231 18.89 -2.08 -9.13
C THR A 231 17.65 -2.93 -8.91
N THR A 232 16.68 -2.36 -8.21
CA THR A 232 15.37 -2.97 -8.01
C THR A 232 14.26 -2.08 -8.52
N GLU A 233 13.11 -2.67 -8.84
CA GLU A 233 11.87 -1.97 -9.20
C GLU A 233 10.72 -2.57 -8.40
N THR A 234 10.03 -1.73 -7.63
CA THR A 234 8.93 -2.19 -6.77
C THR A 234 7.59 -1.76 -7.34
N LEU A 235 6.74 -2.72 -7.64
CA LEU A 235 5.33 -2.52 -7.94
C LEU A 235 4.56 -2.41 -6.63
N THR A 236 3.98 -1.26 -6.35
CA THR A 236 3.20 -1.00 -5.12
C THR A 236 2.26 0.20 -5.31
N GLY A 237 1.39 0.44 -4.35
CA GLY A 237 0.54 1.63 -4.28
C GLY A 237 -0.32 1.85 -5.53
N GLU A 238 -0.29 3.06 -6.08
CA GLU A 238 -1.13 3.43 -7.24
C GLU A 238 -0.84 2.61 -8.50
N GLU A 239 0.42 2.23 -8.76
CA GLU A 239 0.76 1.41 -9.93
C GLU A 239 0.18 0.00 -9.79
N LEU A 240 0.25 -0.60 -8.58
CA LEU A 240 -0.39 -1.86 -8.27
C LEU A 240 -1.92 -1.79 -8.45
N MET A 241 -2.54 -0.72 -7.98
CA MET A 241 -3.99 -0.52 -8.09
C MET A 241 -4.50 -0.33 -9.51
N LYS A 242 -3.62 -0.06 -10.49
CA LYS A 242 -3.98 -0.11 -11.92
C LYS A 242 -4.17 -1.54 -12.44
N ILE A 243 -3.52 -2.51 -11.78
CA ILE A 243 -3.54 -3.93 -12.12
C ILE A 243 -4.65 -4.67 -11.36
N ILE A 244 -4.95 -4.23 -10.14
CA ILE A 244 -5.93 -4.85 -9.25
C ILE A 244 -7.28 -4.16 -9.40
N LYS A 245 -8.36 -4.96 -9.51
CA LYS A 245 -9.74 -4.49 -9.46
C LYS A 245 -10.39 -4.94 -8.16
N LEU A 246 -10.56 -4.00 -7.22
CA LEU A 246 -11.30 -4.21 -5.99
C LEU A 246 -12.80 -4.39 -6.28
N LYS A 247 -13.44 -5.30 -5.54
CA LYS A 247 -14.88 -5.51 -5.51
C LYS A 247 -15.49 -4.85 -4.26
N ASP A 248 -16.81 -4.78 -4.25
CA ASP A 248 -17.56 -4.16 -3.13
C ASP A 248 -17.36 -4.92 -1.80
N ASP A 249 -17.15 -6.24 -1.86
CA ASP A 249 -16.91 -7.10 -0.69
C ASP A 249 -15.45 -7.06 -0.17
N GLY A 250 -14.62 -6.18 -0.72
CA GLY A 250 -13.19 -6.07 -0.38
C GLY A 250 -12.30 -7.13 -1.01
N SER A 251 -12.84 -8.11 -1.74
CA SER A 251 -12.05 -9.02 -2.56
C SER A 251 -11.56 -8.32 -3.83
N TYR A 252 -10.63 -8.93 -4.55
CA TYR A 252 -10.11 -8.35 -5.79
C TYR A 252 -9.88 -9.40 -6.89
N THR A 253 -9.63 -8.92 -8.08
CA THR A 253 -9.17 -9.69 -9.22
C THR A 253 -7.99 -8.99 -9.86
N VAL A 254 -7.07 -9.76 -10.43
CA VAL A 254 -5.91 -9.24 -11.18
C VAL A 254 -6.28 -9.05 -12.64
N ASP A 255 -6.02 -7.89 -13.20
CA ASP A 255 -6.18 -7.62 -14.63
C ASP A 255 -4.89 -8.00 -15.36
N ARG A 256 -4.85 -9.21 -15.96
CA ARG A 256 -3.68 -9.72 -16.68
C ARG A 256 -3.18 -8.77 -17.78
N LYS A 257 -4.09 -8.06 -18.47
CA LYS A 257 -3.69 -7.10 -19.51
C LYS A 257 -2.89 -5.94 -18.90
N LYS A 258 -3.33 -5.44 -17.76
CA LYS A 258 -2.62 -4.37 -17.04
C LYS A 258 -1.30 -4.85 -16.42
N ALA A 259 -1.27 -6.10 -15.94
CA ALA A 259 -0.03 -6.74 -15.52
C ALA A 259 0.98 -6.84 -16.68
N MET A 260 0.53 -7.23 -17.88
CA MET A 260 1.36 -7.27 -19.07
C MET A 260 1.88 -5.87 -19.45
N GLU A 261 1.04 -4.83 -19.43
CA GLU A 261 1.47 -3.45 -19.69
C GLU A 261 2.58 -2.98 -18.72
N TYR A 262 2.55 -3.47 -17.47
CA TYR A 262 3.60 -3.21 -16.50
C TYR A 262 4.89 -3.97 -16.82
N VAL A 263 4.80 -5.27 -17.14
CA VAL A 263 5.95 -6.10 -17.52
C VAL A 263 6.61 -5.59 -18.82
N GLU A 264 5.82 -5.13 -19.79
CA GLU A 264 6.35 -4.48 -21.00
C GLU A 264 7.19 -3.22 -20.68
N LYS A 265 6.77 -2.43 -19.67
CA LYS A 265 7.56 -1.29 -19.19
C LYS A 265 8.87 -1.73 -18.55
N LEU A 266 8.84 -2.81 -17.75
CA LEU A 266 10.06 -3.39 -17.18
C LEU A 266 11.02 -3.83 -18.28
N ALA A 267 10.55 -4.61 -19.26
CA ALA A 267 11.35 -5.08 -20.38
C ALA A 267 11.96 -3.89 -21.15
N LYS A 268 11.16 -2.90 -21.51
CA LYS A 268 11.66 -1.69 -22.19
C LYS A 268 12.75 -0.96 -21.39
N LYS A 269 12.63 -0.94 -20.07
CA LYS A 269 13.57 -0.25 -19.18
C LYS A 269 14.84 -1.05 -18.94
N TYR A 270 14.73 -2.36 -18.78
CA TYR A 270 15.80 -3.20 -18.25
C TYR A 270 16.41 -4.19 -19.25
N ASP A 271 15.72 -4.53 -20.35
CA ASP A 271 16.32 -5.41 -21.36
C ASP A 271 17.58 -4.79 -21.95
N THR A 272 18.63 -5.62 -22.03
CA THR A 272 19.87 -5.26 -22.72
C THR A 272 19.97 -5.92 -24.09
N TYR A 273 19.13 -6.91 -24.37
CA TYR A 273 19.05 -7.59 -25.65
C TYR A 273 18.85 -6.60 -26.82
N ASN A 274 19.65 -6.79 -27.89
CA ASN A 274 19.59 -5.99 -29.11
C ASN A 274 19.71 -4.47 -28.87
N THR A 275 20.57 -4.05 -27.92
CA THR A 275 20.88 -2.64 -27.64
C THR A 275 22.30 -2.30 -28.07
N LYS A 276 22.56 -1.03 -28.41
CA LYS A 276 23.91 -0.51 -28.60
C LYS A 276 24.63 -0.45 -27.26
N ARG A 277 25.95 -0.71 -27.25
CA ARG A 277 26.74 -0.72 -26.01
C ARG A 277 27.90 0.24 -26.08
N LYS A 278 28.15 0.94 -25.00
CA LYS A 278 29.41 1.64 -24.76
C LYS A 278 30.44 0.59 -24.43
N PHE A 279 31.61 0.70 -25.03
CA PHE A 279 32.70 -0.25 -24.81
C PHE A 279 34.04 0.49 -24.88
N HIS A 280 34.93 0.19 -23.92
CA HIS A 280 36.28 0.72 -23.95
C HIS A 280 37.21 -0.28 -24.69
N ALA A 281 37.41 -0.02 -25.96
CA ALA A 281 38.21 -0.89 -26.84
C ALA A 281 39.71 -0.71 -26.59
N THR A 282 40.47 -1.81 -26.70
CA THR A 282 41.91 -1.88 -26.42
C THR A 282 42.72 -0.86 -27.21
N LEU A 283 42.41 -0.63 -28.48
CA LEU A 283 43.14 0.30 -29.34
C LEU A 283 42.39 1.58 -29.66
N GLN A 284 41.04 1.55 -29.59
CA GLN A 284 40.19 2.67 -30.06
C GLN A 284 39.75 3.59 -28.92
N GLY A 285 39.93 3.16 -27.65
CA GLY A 285 39.27 3.84 -26.50
C GLY A 285 37.77 3.64 -26.50
N ASP A 286 37.03 4.68 -26.08
CA ASP A 286 35.58 4.60 -25.95
C ASP A 286 34.89 4.58 -27.31
N ILE A 287 34.13 3.53 -27.57
CA ILE A 287 33.35 3.34 -28.80
C ILE A 287 31.89 2.97 -28.46
N ILE A 288 31.02 3.09 -29.46
CA ILE A 288 29.70 2.54 -29.44
C ILE A 288 29.64 1.31 -30.33
N VAL A 289 29.47 0.14 -29.73
CA VAL A 289 29.27 -1.11 -30.46
C VAL A 289 27.82 -1.14 -30.96
N PRO A 290 27.60 -1.24 -32.28
CA PRO A 290 26.25 -1.23 -32.84
C PRO A 290 25.55 -2.58 -32.61
N THR A 291 24.26 -2.61 -32.91
CA THR A 291 23.50 -3.86 -33.09
C THR A 291 23.58 -4.33 -34.52
N SER A 292 23.45 -5.65 -34.72
CA SER A 292 23.28 -6.25 -36.05
C SER A 292 22.32 -7.42 -36.02
N SER A 293 21.93 -7.91 -37.22
CA SER A 293 21.02 -9.07 -37.33
C SER A 293 21.56 -10.31 -36.65
N ASP A 294 22.89 -10.46 -36.57
CA ASP A 294 23.59 -11.67 -36.15
C ASP A 294 24.00 -11.60 -34.67
N ALA A 295 24.12 -10.37 -34.12
CA ALA A 295 24.52 -10.12 -32.75
C ALA A 295 23.31 -10.16 -31.82
N LYS A 296 23.12 -11.27 -31.13
CA LYS A 296 21.96 -11.57 -30.30
C LYS A 296 22.27 -11.63 -28.80
N TYR A 297 23.23 -10.85 -28.35
CA TYR A 297 23.65 -10.79 -26.96
C TYR A 297 22.74 -9.91 -26.12
N GLY A 298 22.58 -10.26 -24.85
CA GLY A 298 21.94 -9.45 -23.84
C GLY A 298 20.82 -10.18 -23.10
N TRP A 299 20.42 -9.59 -22.00
CA TRP A 299 19.31 -10.05 -21.18
C TRP A 299 17.99 -9.65 -21.82
N TRP A 300 17.07 -10.61 -21.90
CA TRP A 300 15.77 -10.43 -22.54
C TRP A 300 14.68 -11.07 -21.67
N ILE A 301 13.80 -10.23 -21.11
CA ILE A 301 12.71 -10.67 -20.26
C ILE A 301 11.68 -11.46 -21.10
N ASP A 302 11.35 -12.66 -20.68
CA ASP A 302 10.20 -13.44 -21.16
C ASP A 302 8.93 -12.81 -20.56
N GLN A 303 8.35 -11.87 -21.31
CA GLN A 303 7.27 -11.03 -20.83
C GLN A 303 6.01 -11.83 -20.48
N GLU A 304 5.71 -12.89 -21.26
CA GLU A 304 4.56 -13.75 -21.01
C GLU A 304 4.70 -14.50 -19.68
N LYS A 305 5.84 -15.17 -19.48
CA LYS A 305 6.09 -15.91 -18.25
C LYS A 305 6.23 -15.00 -17.03
N THR A 306 6.88 -13.86 -17.17
CA THR A 306 7.00 -12.86 -16.08
C THR A 306 5.62 -12.29 -15.72
N CYS A 307 4.76 -12.07 -16.72
CA CYS A 307 3.39 -11.62 -16.47
C CYS A 307 2.55 -12.69 -15.77
N ASP A 308 2.64 -13.96 -16.19
CA ASP A 308 1.92 -15.05 -15.55
C ASP A 308 2.38 -15.21 -14.08
N ASP A 309 3.69 -15.14 -13.83
CA ASP A 309 4.25 -15.19 -12.48
C ASP A 309 3.81 -13.99 -11.61
N LEU A 310 3.77 -12.78 -12.20
CA LEU A 310 3.24 -11.60 -11.50
C LEU A 310 1.77 -11.77 -11.11
N VAL A 311 0.95 -12.28 -12.03
CA VAL A 311 -0.47 -12.55 -11.75
C VAL A 311 -0.60 -13.56 -10.62
N ASP A 312 0.17 -14.65 -10.68
CA ASP A 312 0.16 -15.71 -9.64
C ASP A 312 0.58 -15.18 -8.27
N MET A 313 1.61 -14.30 -8.21
CA MET A 313 2.04 -13.65 -6.96
C MET A 313 0.93 -12.77 -6.39
N LEU A 314 0.33 -11.92 -7.23
CA LEU A 314 -0.74 -11.02 -6.80
C LEU A 314 -2.00 -11.77 -6.39
N GLU A 315 -2.36 -12.87 -7.05
CA GLU A 315 -3.53 -13.70 -6.69
C GLU A 315 -3.34 -14.42 -5.35
N LYS A 316 -2.10 -14.72 -4.94
CA LYS A 316 -1.80 -15.27 -3.61
C LYS A 316 -2.00 -14.26 -2.48
N GLY A 317 -1.97 -12.95 -2.80
CA GLY A 317 -2.18 -11.88 -1.83
C GLY A 317 -1.02 -11.69 -0.85
N GLU A 318 0.20 -12.03 -1.25
CA GLU A 318 1.41 -11.90 -0.45
C GLU A 318 2.41 -10.95 -1.11
N SER A 319 3.04 -10.10 -0.31
CA SER A 319 4.14 -9.26 -0.81
C SER A 319 5.38 -10.08 -1.08
N VAL A 320 6.09 -9.75 -2.14
CA VAL A 320 7.35 -10.40 -2.56
C VAL A 320 8.48 -9.38 -2.50
N ASP A 321 9.39 -9.55 -1.54
CA ASP A 321 10.46 -8.59 -1.29
C ASP A 321 11.55 -8.60 -2.35
N LYS A 322 11.74 -9.76 -3.02
CA LYS A 322 12.77 -9.91 -4.06
C LYS A 322 12.43 -11.07 -4.99
N VAL A 323 12.30 -10.79 -6.28
CA VAL A 323 12.10 -11.78 -7.34
C VAL A 323 12.81 -11.34 -8.62
N ASP A 324 13.44 -12.28 -9.31
CA ASP A 324 14.00 -12.01 -10.63
C ASP A 324 12.90 -12.04 -11.69
N PRO A 325 12.90 -11.15 -12.68
CA PRO A 325 12.10 -11.36 -13.89
C PRO A 325 12.50 -12.69 -14.55
N ILE A 326 11.57 -13.36 -15.19
CA ILE A 326 11.89 -14.56 -15.95
C ILE A 326 12.53 -14.13 -17.28
N TYR A 327 13.75 -14.56 -17.51
CA TYR A 327 14.46 -14.28 -18.75
C TYR A 327 14.38 -15.45 -19.73
N TYR A 328 14.52 -15.17 -21.03
CA TYR A 328 14.73 -16.21 -22.01
C TYR A 328 16.06 -16.92 -21.70
N SER A 329 16.00 -18.23 -21.46
CA SER A 329 17.13 -19.06 -21.03
C SER A 329 17.29 -20.33 -21.84
N THR A 330 16.82 -20.35 -23.08
CA THR A 330 16.92 -21.53 -23.95
C THR A 330 17.97 -21.37 -25.02
N GLY A 331 18.85 -22.39 -25.18
CA GLY A 331 19.86 -22.41 -26.21
C GLY A 331 20.81 -21.20 -26.14
N TYR A 332 20.82 -20.40 -27.18
CA TYR A 332 21.70 -19.20 -27.26
C TYR A 332 21.43 -18.18 -26.15
N PHE A 333 20.24 -18.09 -25.64
CA PHE A 333 19.86 -17.12 -24.58
C PHE A 333 20.11 -17.65 -23.16
N ASP A 334 20.67 -18.83 -23.01
CA ASP A 334 21.12 -19.31 -21.70
C ASP A 334 22.45 -18.63 -21.30
N PHE A 335 22.42 -17.89 -20.19
CA PHE A 335 23.56 -17.16 -19.66
C PHE A 335 24.36 -17.95 -18.61
N THR A 336 24.29 -19.28 -18.62
CA THR A 336 25.12 -20.10 -17.75
C THR A 336 26.59 -20.04 -18.18
N GLY A 337 27.51 -19.97 -17.19
CA GLY A 337 28.97 -20.08 -17.40
C GLY A 337 29.76 -18.80 -17.24
N VAL A 338 29.18 -17.61 -17.44
CA VAL A 338 29.82 -16.33 -17.15
C VAL A 338 28.85 -15.42 -16.44
N GLU A 339 29.21 -14.95 -15.24
CA GLU A 339 28.48 -13.91 -14.55
C GLU A 339 28.71 -12.57 -15.25
N SER A 340 27.70 -12.04 -15.90
CA SER A 340 27.67 -10.67 -16.42
C SER A 340 26.55 -9.89 -15.76
N ALA A 341 26.81 -8.63 -15.43
CA ALA A 341 25.79 -7.75 -14.86
C ALA A 341 24.63 -7.56 -15.83
N ARG A 342 23.42 -7.41 -15.31
CA ARG A 342 22.21 -7.17 -16.12
C ARG A 342 22.02 -5.69 -16.50
N SER A 343 23.02 -4.86 -16.29
CA SER A 343 22.97 -3.41 -16.53
C SER A 343 23.07 -3.04 -18.01
N LYS A 344 22.27 -2.08 -18.46
CA LYS A 344 22.43 -1.47 -19.79
C LYS A 344 23.74 -0.71 -19.95
N ASP A 345 24.34 -0.26 -18.86
CA ASP A 345 25.61 0.47 -18.89
C ASP A 345 26.80 -0.45 -19.03
N ASP A 346 26.73 -1.68 -18.48
CA ASP A 346 27.76 -2.69 -18.59
C ASP A 346 27.19 -4.09 -18.37
N ASP A 347 26.78 -4.77 -19.44
CA ASP A 347 26.40 -6.19 -19.43
C ASP A 347 27.47 -7.08 -20.08
N ILE A 348 28.63 -6.51 -20.45
CA ILE A 348 29.79 -7.24 -21.00
C ILE A 348 30.69 -7.68 -19.84
N GLY A 349 30.94 -6.82 -18.86
CA GLY A 349 31.82 -7.07 -17.72
C GLY A 349 33.29 -7.06 -18.09
N ASP A 350 34.12 -7.70 -17.26
CA ASP A 350 35.57 -7.72 -17.35
C ASP A 350 36.16 -9.02 -17.97
N THR A 351 35.28 -9.93 -18.39
CA THR A 351 35.66 -11.22 -19.01
C THR A 351 35.00 -11.34 -20.37
N TYR A 352 35.72 -11.05 -21.43
CA TYR A 352 35.21 -10.98 -22.80
C TYR A 352 36.28 -11.26 -23.85
N ILE A 353 35.84 -11.63 -25.06
CA ILE A 353 36.66 -11.60 -26.27
C ILE A 353 36.38 -10.26 -26.97
N GLU A 354 37.42 -9.53 -27.33
CA GLU A 354 37.37 -8.32 -28.13
C GLU A 354 37.99 -8.60 -29.53
N ILE A 355 37.28 -8.15 -30.57
CA ILE A 355 37.74 -8.33 -31.97
C ILE A 355 37.62 -7.00 -32.70
N ASP A 356 38.77 -6.41 -33.02
CA ASP A 356 38.89 -5.30 -33.95
C ASP A 356 38.87 -5.83 -35.38
N LEU A 357 37.76 -5.68 -36.07
CA LEU A 357 37.58 -6.14 -37.45
C LEU A 357 38.32 -5.28 -38.47
N THR A 358 38.78 -4.08 -38.10
CA THR A 358 39.63 -3.23 -38.95
C THR A 358 41.11 -3.60 -38.83
N ASP A 359 41.61 -3.70 -37.60
CA ASP A 359 43.02 -4.03 -37.34
C ASP A 359 43.25 -5.56 -37.37
N GLN A 360 42.18 -6.35 -37.59
CA GLN A 360 42.20 -7.80 -37.68
C GLN A 360 42.90 -8.44 -36.49
N HIS A 361 42.51 -8.00 -35.30
CA HIS A 361 43.13 -8.40 -34.05
C HIS A 361 42.08 -8.90 -33.05
N LEU A 362 42.44 -9.90 -32.25
CA LEU A 362 41.62 -10.49 -31.20
C LEU A 362 42.38 -10.46 -29.88
N TRP A 363 41.71 -10.01 -28.86
CA TRP A 363 42.11 -10.12 -27.45
C TRP A 363 41.08 -10.92 -26.66
N TYR A 364 41.57 -11.72 -25.72
CA TYR A 364 40.72 -12.29 -24.69
C TYR A 364 41.13 -11.75 -23.33
N TYR A 365 40.18 -11.21 -22.62
CA TYR A 365 40.33 -10.74 -21.25
C TYR A 365 39.55 -11.66 -20.30
N GLU A 366 40.20 -12.02 -19.20
CA GLU A 366 39.60 -12.75 -18.09
C GLU A 366 39.79 -11.93 -16.82
N LYS A 367 38.70 -11.49 -16.19
CA LYS A 367 38.73 -10.64 -14.99
C LYS A 367 39.67 -9.43 -15.18
N GLY A 368 39.48 -8.72 -16.29
CA GLY A 368 40.26 -7.55 -16.67
C GLY A 368 41.74 -7.83 -17.06
N LYS A 369 42.17 -9.09 -17.09
CA LYS A 369 43.56 -9.45 -17.45
C LYS A 369 43.61 -10.04 -18.84
N LYS A 370 44.44 -9.47 -19.70
CA LYS A 370 44.70 -9.99 -21.05
C LYS A 370 45.34 -11.38 -20.99
N LYS A 371 44.69 -12.36 -21.61
CA LYS A 371 45.11 -13.78 -21.64
C LYS A 371 45.48 -14.27 -23.03
N LEU A 372 44.87 -13.70 -24.08
CA LEU A 372 45.20 -13.98 -25.48
C LEU A 372 45.33 -12.65 -26.21
N ASP A 373 46.26 -12.60 -27.16
CA ASP A 373 46.57 -11.44 -27.99
C ASP A 373 47.05 -11.97 -29.34
N THR A 374 46.22 -11.91 -30.39
CA THR A 374 46.53 -12.62 -31.66
C THR A 374 45.87 -11.92 -32.85
N TYR A 375 46.50 -12.12 -34.03
CA TYR A 375 45.93 -11.69 -35.31
C TYR A 375 44.96 -12.72 -35.85
N ILE A 376 43.92 -12.21 -36.54
CA ILE A 376 42.84 -12.99 -37.12
C ILE A 376 42.62 -12.66 -38.59
N VAL A 377 41.76 -13.41 -39.28
CA VAL A 377 41.16 -12.97 -40.55
C VAL A 377 39.66 -13.14 -40.47
N SER A 378 38.93 -12.03 -40.54
CA SER A 378 37.47 -11.98 -40.54
C SER A 378 36.87 -12.20 -41.92
N GLY A 379 35.57 -12.05 -42.03
CA GLY A 379 34.83 -12.12 -43.29
C GLY A 379 35.29 -11.10 -44.33
N GLN A 380 35.17 -11.47 -45.60
CA GLN A 380 35.62 -10.65 -46.71
C GLN A 380 34.67 -9.46 -46.95
N THR A 381 35.14 -8.25 -46.74
CA THR A 381 34.35 -7.04 -46.79
C THR A 381 33.99 -6.55 -48.22
N THR A 382 34.53 -7.17 -49.28
CA THR A 382 34.12 -6.90 -50.67
C THR A 382 32.86 -7.66 -51.08
N SER A 383 32.36 -8.56 -50.21
CA SER A 383 31.06 -9.24 -50.36
C SER A 383 30.24 -9.01 -49.11
N GLU A 384 29.06 -8.46 -49.26
CA GLU A 384 28.13 -8.27 -48.15
C GLU A 384 27.76 -9.61 -47.49
N ALA A 385 27.54 -10.66 -48.29
CA ALA A 385 27.23 -12.01 -47.82
C ALA A 385 28.35 -12.66 -47.01
N ARG A 386 29.56 -12.17 -47.10
CA ARG A 386 30.74 -12.69 -46.37
C ARG A 386 31.21 -11.79 -45.24
N THR A 387 30.71 -10.57 -45.18
CA THR A 387 31.15 -9.59 -44.17
C THR A 387 30.75 -10.02 -42.75
N THR A 388 31.74 -10.06 -41.85
CA THR A 388 31.44 -10.20 -40.40
C THR A 388 30.78 -8.96 -39.91
N LEU A 389 29.55 -9.08 -39.38
CA LEU A 389 28.79 -7.93 -38.85
C LEU A 389 29.30 -7.55 -37.45
N PRO A 390 29.43 -6.23 -37.16
CA PRO A 390 29.77 -5.78 -35.82
C PRO A 390 28.61 -6.01 -34.83
N GLY A 391 28.93 -6.06 -33.53
CA GLY A 391 27.96 -6.24 -32.48
C GLY A 391 28.53 -7.02 -31.32
N VAL A 392 27.69 -7.29 -30.33
CA VAL A 392 28.07 -8.18 -29.23
C VAL A 392 27.41 -9.54 -29.41
N TYR A 393 28.22 -10.53 -29.41
CA TYR A 393 27.92 -11.94 -29.54
C TYR A 393 28.23 -12.66 -28.23
N LYS A 394 28.05 -14.00 -28.21
CA LYS A 394 28.37 -14.83 -27.05
C LYS A 394 28.95 -16.18 -27.51
N LEU A 395 29.98 -16.66 -26.85
CA LEU A 395 30.45 -18.01 -27.04
C LEU A 395 29.44 -18.99 -26.42
N TRP A 396 28.68 -19.72 -27.25
CA TRP A 396 27.60 -20.55 -26.78
C TRP A 396 27.69 -22.05 -27.08
N SER A 397 28.51 -22.43 -28.05
CA SER A 397 28.80 -23.85 -28.29
C SER A 397 30.21 -24.06 -28.81
N LYS A 398 30.78 -25.25 -28.56
CA LYS A 398 32.10 -25.67 -28.98
C LYS A 398 32.05 -27.05 -29.55
N GLU A 399 32.75 -27.27 -30.67
CA GLU A 399 32.88 -28.57 -31.32
C GLU A 399 34.31 -28.84 -31.74
N THR A 400 34.73 -30.09 -31.81
CA THR A 400 36.01 -30.48 -32.42
C THR A 400 35.78 -31.17 -33.75
N ASN A 401 36.73 -31.05 -34.67
CA ASN A 401 36.66 -31.69 -35.99
C ASN A 401 35.40 -31.32 -36.78
N LYS A 402 34.97 -30.05 -36.68
CA LYS A 402 33.78 -29.51 -37.35
C LYS A 402 34.01 -29.47 -38.87
N ARG A 403 33.07 -30.06 -39.62
CA ARG A 403 33.00 -29.84 -41.07
C ARG A 403 31.99 -28.71 -41.32
N MET A 404 32.49 -27.63 -41.90
CA MET A 404 31.70 -26.48 -42.32
C MET A 404 31.44 -26.60 -43.81
N LYS A 405 30.17 -26.78 -44.17
CA LYS A 405 29.73 -26.86 -45.56
C LYS A 405 28.44 -26.08 -45.69
N ASP A 406 28.44 -25.10 -46.56
CA ASP A 406 27.24 -24.29 -46.85
C ASP A 406 27.42 -23.55 -48.18
N THR A 407 26.37 -22.75 -48.53
CA THR A 407 26.40 -21.87 -49.70
C THR A 407 25.91 -20.51 -49.19
N ASN A 408 26.68 -19.45 -49.35
CA ASN A 408 26.25 -18.11 -48.95
C ASN A 408 25.33 -17.46 -50.00
N ALA A 409 24.79 -16.28 -49.66
CA ALA A 409 23.76 -15.62 -50.47
C ALA A 409 24.23 -15.21 -51.88
N ASP A 410 25.54 -15.09 -52.12
CA ASP A 410 26.12 -14.81 -53.44
C ASP A 410 26.43 -16.07 -54.25
N GLY A 411 26.09 -17.25 -53.73
CA GLY A 411 26.25 -18.54 -54.42
C GLY A 411 27.59 -19.22 -54.21
N ASP A 412 28.45 -18.68 -53.37
CA ASP A 412 29.72 -19.33 -53.05
C ASP A 412 29.53 -20.51 -52.13
N GLU A 413 30.03 -21.69 -52.58
CA GLU A 413 30.03 -22.90 -51.80
C GLU A 413 31.37 -23.11 -51.10
N TRP A 414 31.34 -23.60 -49.86
CA TRP A 414 32.51 -24.04 -49.14
C TRP A 414 32.30 -25.37 -48.44
N ASP A 415 33.35 -26.11 -48.32
CA ASP A 415 33.40 -27.38 -47.61
C ASP A 415 34.80 -27.49 -46.94
N THR A 416 34.85 -27.07 -45.69
CA THR A 416 36.11 -26.92 -44.96
C THR A 416 36.03 -27.60 -43.61
N LYS A 417 37.14 -28.17 -43.12
CA LYS A 417 37.26 -28.74 -41.77
C LYS A 417 38.09 -27.84 -40.87
N CYS A 418 37.63 -27.65 -39.64
CA CYS A 418 38.46 -27.08 -38.58
C CYS A 418 38.57 -28.04 -37.40
N ASN A 419 39.64 -27.96 -36.63
CA ASN A 419 39.88 -28.79 -35.47
C ASN A 419 39.09 -28.30 -34.25
N PHE A 420 39.02 -26.98 -34.08
CA PHE A 420 38.35 -26.31 -32.97
C PHE A 420 37.34 -25.28 -33.50
N TRP A 421 36.10 -25.49 -33.19
CA TRP A 421 35.00 -24.61 -33.54
C TRP A 421 34.41 -24.00 -32.29
N ASN A 422 34.46 -22.68 -32.17
CA ASN A 422 33.93 -21.89 -31.08
C ASN A 422 32.78 -21.02 -31.65
N ASN A 423 31.59 -21.49 -31.53
CA ASN A 423 30.42 -20.84 -32.13
C ASN A 423 29.99 -19.61 -31.32
N VAL A 424 29.72 -18.47 -31.98
CA VAL A 424 29.34 -17.22 -31.33
C VAL A 424 28.01 -16.66 -31.84
N SER A 425 27.43 -17.25 -32.87
CA SER A 425 26.16 -16.76 -33.43
C SER A 425 25.20 -17.89 -33.76
N LEU A 426 23.90 -17.57 -33.93
CA LEU A 426 22.88 -18.51 -34.41
C LEU A 426 22.96 -18.74 -35.92
N CYS A 427 23.61 -17.84 -36.68
CA CYS A 427 23.76 -17.94 -38.11
C CYS A 427 25.06 -18.60 -38.54
N GLY A 428 25.79 -19.26 -37.63
CA GLY A 428 26.97 -20.07 -37.98
C GLY A 428 28.29 -19.29 -38.04
N ILE A 429 28.39 -18.12 -37.43
CA ILE A 429 29.67 -17.45 -37.24
C ILE A 429 30.39 -18.05 -36.03
N GLY A 430 31.63 -18.46 -36.21
CA GLY A 430 32.48 -19.00 -35.17
C GLY A 430 33.92 -18.55 -35.27
N LEU A 431 34.65 -18.73 -34.19
CA LEU A 431 36.08 -18.56 -34.11
C LEU A 431 36.73 -19.95 -34.28
N HIS A 432 37.56 -20.14 -35.30
CA HIS A 432 38.08 -21.46 -35.58
C HIS A 432 39.49 -21.43 -36.21
N ASP A 433 40.19 -22.54 -36.09
CA ASP A 433 41.50 -22.69 -36.74
C ASP A 433 41.36 -22.76 -38.25
N SER A 434 42.35 -22.16 -38.94
CA SER A 434 42.45 -22.10 -40.40
C SER A 434 43.85 -22.46 -40.84
N THR A 435 44.20 -23.73 -40.68
CA THR A 435 45.58 -24.23 -40.98
C THR A 435 46.00 -24.03 -42.44
N TRP A 436 45.02 -23.93 -43.35
CA TRP A 436 45.27 -23.65 -44.78
C TRP A 436 45.83 -22.25 -45.04
N ARG A 437 45.78 -21.32 -44.07
CA ARG A 437 46.36 -19.99 -44.20
C ARG A 437 47.87 -19.92 -44.01
N GLY A 438 48.50 -21.02 -43.59
CA GLY A 438 49.99 -21.14 -43.48
C GLY A 438 50.57 -20.10 -42.52
N GLY A 439 49.83 -19.61 -41.52
CA GLY A 439 50.31 -18.59 -40.56
C GLY A 439 50.09 -17.14 -41.01
N TYR A 440 49.45 -16.91 -42.15
CA TYR A 440 49.14 -15.55 -42.61
C TYR A 440 47.82 -15.05 -42.01
N PHE A 441 47.91 -14.17 -41.01
CA PHE A 441 46.81 -13.54 -40.33
C PHE A 441 47.03 -12.03 -40.19
N GLY A 442 45.99 -11.27 -39.96
CA GLY A 442 46.05 -9.84 -39.76
C GLY A 442 46.12 -9.00 -41.03
N GLY A 443 46.36 -7.71 -40.84
CA GLY A 443 46.51 -6.75 -41.92
C GLY A 443 45.28 -6.61 -42.81
N GLU A 444 45.46 -6.45 -44.11
CA GLU A 444 44.37 -6.22 -45.07
C GLU A 444 43.86 -7.50 -45.76
N ILE A 445 44.23 -8.69 -45.28
CA ILE A 445 43.88 -9.98 -45.90
C ILE A 445 42.34 -10.11 -46.03
N TYR A 446 41.58 -9.66 -45.04
CA TYR A 446 40.13 -9.72 -45.03
C TYR A 446 39.48 -8.95 -46.20
N LYS A 447 40.16 -8.00 -46.83
CA LYS A 447 39.60 -7.24 -47.95
C LYS A 447 39.58 -8.06 -49.25
N TYR A 448 40.46 -8.99 -49.45
CA TYR A 448 40.61 -9.75 -50.72
C TYR A 448 40.68 -11.26 -50.57
N ASN A 449 41.00 -11.78 -49.39
CA ASN A 449 41.06 -13.19 -49.07
C ASN A 449 40.53 -13.47 -47.67
N GLY A 450 39.41 -12.84 -47.36
CA GLY A 450 38.67 -13.02 -46.09
C GLY A 450 37.99 -14.37 -45.99
N SER A 451 37.36 -14.61 -44.86
CA SER A 451 36.50 -15.79 -44.66
C SER A 451 35.08 -15.54 -45.23
N HIS A 452 34.16 -16.49 -45.02
CA HIS A 452 32.74 -16.35 -45.32
C HIS A 452 31.93 -15.81 -44.11
N GLY A 453 32.57 -15.02 -43.25
CA GLY A 453 31.96 -14.39 -42.05
C GLY A 453 32.59 -14.85 -40.74
N CYS A 454 33.20 -16.02 -40.68
CA CYS A 454 33.88 -16.56 -39.51
C CYS A 454 35.17 -15.83 -39.18
N ILE A 455 35.63 -15.96 -37.95
CA ILE A 455 36.94 -15.46 -37.49
C ILE A 455 37.93 -16.59 -37.57
N ASN A 456 38.83 -16.49 -38.57
CA ASN A 456 39.91 -17.43 -38.80
C ASN A 456 41.10 -17.13 -37.88
N MET A 457 41.59 -18.13 -37.19
CA MET A 457 42.68 -18.06 -36.21
C MET A 457 43.77 -19.09 -36.50
N SER A 458 44.93 -18.96 -35.86
CA SER A 458 45.91 -20.03 -35.80
C SER A 458 45.33 -21.27 -35.10
N TYR A 459 45.94 -22.42 -35.31
CA TYR A 459 45.54 -23.66 -34.62
C TYR A 459 45.64 -23.51 -33.10
N ASP A 460 46.75 -22.98 -32.62
CA ASP A 460 47.03 -22.85 -31.18
C ASP A 460 46.07 -21.85 -30.52
N ASP A 461 45.75 -20.73 -31.17
CA ASP A 461 44.84 -19.71 -30.64
C ASP A 461 43.40 -20.19 -30.62
N ALA A 462 42.95 -20.87 -31.69
CA ALA A 462 41.59 -21.46 -31.71
C ALA A 462 41.43 -22.54 -30.65
N LYS A 463 42.49 -23.35 -30.44
CA LYS A 463 42.58 -24.33 -29.37
C LYS A 463 42.54 -23.66 -28.01
N TYR A 464 43.28 -22.56 -27.83
CA TYR A 464 43.30 -21.80 -26.59
C TYR A 464 41.87 -21.31 -26.22
N VAL A 465 41.18 -20.72 -27.20
CA VAL A 465 39.75 -20.28 -26.98
C VAL A 465 38.87 -21.49 -26.63
N TYR A 466 39.03 -22.61 -27.33
CA TYR A 466 38.26 -23.82 -27.06
C TYR A 466 38.46 -24.35 -25.63
N ASP A 467 39.73 -24.40 -25.17
CA ASP A 467 40.06 -25.00 -23.89
C ASP A 467 39.79 -24.05 -22.69
N ASN A 468 39.97 -22.74 -22.87
CA ASN A 468 40.06 -21.79 -21.74
C ASN A 468 38.95 -20.79 -21.65
N VAL A 469 38.22 -20.45 -22.73
CA VAL A 469 37.16 -19.43 -22.68
C VAL A 469 35.85 -20.09 -22.28
N PRO A 470 35.19 -19.66 -21.20
CA PRO A 470 33.92 -20.26 -20.75
C PRO A 470 32.77 -20.05 -21.74
N TYR A 471 31.76 -20.94 -21.70
CA TYR A 471 30.46 -20.66 -22.33
C TYR A 471 29.84 -19.41 -21.74
N GLY A 472 29.08 -18.67 -22.55
CA GLY A 472 28.45 -17.41 -22.13
C GLY A 472 29.39 -16.20 -22.28
N THR A 473 30.70 -16.37 -22.47
CA THR A 473 31.63 -15.24 -22.63
C THR A 473 31.19 -14.31 -23.76
N PRO A 474 31.01 -13.00 -23.49
CA PRO A 474 30.71 -12.00 -24.51
C PRO A 474 31.82 -11.92 -25.55
N VAL A 475 31.43 -11.73 -26.82
CA VAL A 475 32.37 -11.54 -27.94
C VAL A 475 31.99 -10.21 -28.62
N VAL A 476 32.83 -9.20 -28.41
CA VAL A 476 32.60 -7.83 -28.90
C VAL A 476 33.32 -7.66 -30.22
N MET A 477 32.60 -7.42 -31.30
CA MET A 477 33.15 -7.21 -32.64
C MET A 477 32.83 -5.82 -33.14
N TYR A 478 33.81 -5.09 -33.62
CA TYR A 478 33.63 -3.74 -34.10
C TYR A 478 34.57 -3.38 -35.25
N TYR A 479 34.16 -2.44 -36.07
CA TYR A 479 35.00 -1.75 -37.03
C TYR A 479 35.38 -0.37 -36.49
N LYS A 480 36.59 0.11 -36.87
CA LYS A 480 36.94 1.52 -36.67
C LYS A 480 35.89 2.43 -37.28
N SER A 481 35.38 3.37 -36.51
CA SER A 481 34.58 4.43 -37.08
C SER A 481 35.43 5.26 -38.03
N ALA A 482 34.96 5.44 -39.26
CA ALA A 482 35.66 6.25 -40.25
C ALA A 482 35.66 7.75 -39.88
N ASP A 483 34.88 8.14 -38.90
CA ASP A 483 34.71 9.52 -38.41
C ASP A 483 34.90 9.58 -36.89
N LYS A 484 36.02 10.11 -36.47
CA LYS A 484 36.16 10.78 -35.19
C LYS A 484 36.11 12.27 -35.43
#